data_21de9fc110aaa1befa1e333e0a3b30da
#
_entry.id   21de9fc110aaa1befa1e333e0a3b30da
#
_cell.length_a   1.000
_cell.length_b   1.000
_cell.length_c   1.000
_cell.angle_alpha   90.00
_cell.angle_beta   90.00
_cell.angle_gamma   90.00
#
_symmetry.space_group_name_H-M   'P 1'
#
loop_
_entity.id
_entity.type
_entity.pdbx_description
1 polymer ?
#
loop_
_entity_poly.entity_id
_entity_poly.type
_entity_poly.pdbx_seq_one_letter_code
_entity_poly.pdbx_strand_id
1 'polypeptide(L)'
;MNIHKSAEDYLEMILRLQETKGYVRSVDISKEPSKRLTDIRRDKIGLIFQQFHMVNYLTAVENVMVSQYYHSMPDEAEALEALGRVGLRERARHLPSQLSGGEQQRVCVARALINHPELILADEPTGNLDEANENIVLDLFRQLHREGTTLIVVTHDPEVAEAAQRTIVLEHGRVAREIVNESFVD
;
A
#
# COMPACT_ATOMS: atom_id res chain seq x y z
N MET A 1 10.12 -3.89 17.55
CA MET A 1 10.24 -4.47 16.20
C MET A 1 10.61 -3.34 15.26
N ASN A 2 11.71 -3.45 14.54
CA ASN A 2 12.23 -2.32 13.75
C ASN A 2 11.46 -2.24 12.42
N ILE A 3 10.45 -1.37 12.35
CA ILE A 3 9.59 -1.15 11.16
C ILE A 3 10.42 -0.82 9.90
N HIS A 4 11.55 -0.11 10.07
CA HIS A 4 12.46 0.18 8.96
C HIS A 4 13.08 -1.06 8.30
N LYS A 5 13.37 -2.10 9.09
CA LYS A 5 14.01 -3.31 8.57
C LYS A 5 13.03 -4.16 7.75
N SER A 6 11.75 -4.21 8.14
CA SER A 6 10.71 -4.92 7.37
C SER A 6 10.47 -4.29 6.01
N ALA A 7 10.30 -2.96 5.94
CA ALA A 7 10.04 -2.27 4.66
C ALA A 7 11.24 -2.37 3.69
N GLU A 8 12.48 -2.35 4.21
CA GLU A 8 13.68 -2.57 3.39
C GLU A 8 13.78 -4.01 2.90
N ASP A 9 13.47 -4.99 3.75
CA ASP A 9 13.45 -6.42 3.39
C ASP A 9 12.37 -6.70 2.33
N TYR A 10 11.20 -6.03 2.38
CA TYR A 10 10.13 -6.14 1.37
C TYR A 10 10.50 -5.49 0.05
N LEU A 11 11.08 -4.29 0.06
CA LEU A 11 11.60 -3.65 -1.15
C LEU A 11 12.66 -4.53 -1.85
N GLU A 12 13.52 -5.16 -1.07
CA GLU A 12 14.52 -6.09 -1.58
C GLU A 12 13.87 -7.31 -2.25
N MET A 13 12.79 -7.85 -1.64
CA MET A 13 12.02 -8.95 -2.19
C MET A 13 11.29 -8.56 -3.49
N ILE A 14 10.70 -7.37 -3.54
CA ILE A 14 9.98 -6.85 -4.72
C ILE A 14 10.91 -6.67 -5.91
N LEU A 15 12.06 -6.06 -5.68
CA LEU A 15 13.06 -5.89 -6.73
C LEU A 15 13.59 -7.23 -7.25
N ARG A 16 13.67 -8.26 -6.40
CA ARG A 16 13.97 -9.63 -6.82
C ARG A 16 12.85 -10.26 -7.67
N LEU A 17 11.59 -9.91 -7.41
CA LEU A 17 10.43 -10.45 -8.13
C LEU A 17 10.19 -9.77 -9.48
N GLN A 18 10.45 -8.48 -9.61
CA GLN A 18 10.35 -7.77 -10.90
C GLN A 18 11.42 -8.21 -11.91
N GLU A 19 12.53 -8.76 -11.45
CA GLU A 19 13.62 -9.22 -12.28
C GLU A 19 13.62 -10.74 -12.54
N THR A 20 12.50 -11.31 -12.93
CA THR A 20 12.43 -12.72 -13.37
C THR A 20 13.34 -13.06 -14.56
N LYS A 21 14.16 -12.14 -15.06
CA LYS A 21 15.19 -12.36 -16.09
C LYS A 21 16.61 -11.91 -15.74
N GLY A 22 16.85 -11.40 -14.54
CA GLY A 22 18.16 -10.98 -14.06
C GLY A 22 18.09 -10.64 -12.57
N TYR A 23 18.90 -11.30 -11.75
CA TYR A 23 18.96 -11.07 -10.30
C TYR A 23 19.51 -9.68 -10.01
N VAL A 24 18.71 -8.75 -9.45
CA VAL A 24 19.25 -7.65 -8.65
C VAL A 24 19.57 -8.23 -7.29
N ARG A 25 20.84 -8.24 -6.95
CA ARG A 25 21.27 -8.65 -5.63
C ARG A 25 21.01 -7.51 -4.66
N SER A 26 20.70 -7.82 -3.39
CA SER A 26 20.62 -6.84 -2.29
C SER A 26 21.84 -5.90 -2.22
N VAL A 27 23.00 -6.41 -2.60
CA VAL A 27 24.27 -5.68 -2.74
C VAL A 27 24.20 -4.60 -3.84
N ASP A 28 23.40 -4.78 -4.87
CA ASP A 28 23.27 -3.81 -5.97
C ASP A 28 22.34 -2.66 -5.59
N ILE A 29 21.32 -2.92 -4.76
CA ILE A 29 20.43 -1.91 -4.17
C ILE A 29 21.18 -1.09 -3.12
N SER A 30 22.00 -1.72 -2.29
CA SER A 30 22.80 -1.01 -1.26
C SER A 30 23.88 -0.09 -1.86
N LYS A 31 24.19 -0.23 -3.14
CA LYS A 31 25.11 0.64 -3.88
C LYS A 31 24.44 1.86 -4.52
N GLU A 32 23.10 1.86 -4.60
CA GLU A 32 22.39 3.03 -5.10
C GLU A 32 22.55 4.20 -4.11
N PRO A 33 22.77 5.44 -4.59
CA PRO A 33 22.84 6.61 -3.72
C PRO A 33 21.55 6.72 -2.89
N SER A 34 21.66 6.97 -1.60
CA SER A 34 20.51 7.09 -0.69
C SER A 34 19.45 8.09 -1.18
N LYS A 35 19.89 9.14 -1.88
CA LYS A 35 19.01 10.13 -2.51
C LYS A 35 18.12 9.49 -3.58
N ARG A 36 18.66 8.64 -4.45
CA ARG A 36 17.88 7.96 -5.52
C ARG A 36 16.85 7.00 -4.93
N LEU A 37 17.19 6.28 -3.87
CA LEU A 37 16.22 5.42 -3.16
C LEU A 37 15.10 6.24 -2.52
N THR A 38 15.42 7.41 -1.96
CA THR A 38 14.43 8.33 -1.42
C THR A 38 13.48 8.85 -2.51
N ASP A 39 14.02 9.23 -3.67
CA ASP A 39 13.21 9.70 -4.81
C ASP A 39 12.28 8.58 -5.32
N ILE A 40 12.78 7.35 -5.47
CA ILE A 40 11.96 6.19 -5.87
C ILE A 40 10.82 5.95 -4.86
N ARG A 41 11.13 5.94 -3.56
CA ARG A 41 10.10 5.74 -2.50
C ARG A 41 9.04 6.83 -2.54
N ARG A 42 9.44 8.07 -2.73
CA ARG A 42 8.55 9.23 -2.79
C ARG A 42 7.66 9.21 -4.02
N ASP A 43 8.24 8.90 -5.20
CA ASP A 43 7.61 9.15 -6.49
C ASP A 43 6.91 7.90 -7.07
N LYS A 44 7.33 6.69 -6.64
CA LYS A 44 6.91 5.44 -7.26
C LYS A 44 6.15 4.49 -6.35
N ILE A 45 6.24 4.67 -5.03
CA ILE A 45 5.74 3.70 -4.07
C ILE A 45 4.71 4.33 -3.13
N GLY A 46 3.51 3.78 -3.11
CA GLY A 46 2.49 4.04 -2.10
C GLY A 46 2.61 3.01 -0.96
N LEU A 47 2.55 3.47 0.30
CA LEU A 47 2.66 2.60 1.47
C LEU A 47 1.36 2.58 2.24
N ILE A 48 0.89 1.38 2.58
CA ILE A 48 -0.27 1.13 3.44
C ILE A 48 0.18 0.23 4.59
N PHE A 49 -0.14 0.60 5.81
CA PHE A 49 0.25 -0.14 7.01
C PHE A 49 -0.97 -0.65 7.76
N GLN A 50 -0.79 -1.68 8.58
CA GLN A 50 -1.79 -2.20 9.50
C GLN A 50 -2.24 -1.14 10.51
N GLN A 51 -1.28 -0.36 11.05
CA GLN A 51 -1.58 0.81 11.86
C GLN A 51 -1.77 2.01 10.93
N PHE A 52 -2.87 2.71 11.07
CA PHE A 52 -3.27 3.78 10.14
C PHE A 52 -2.27 4.94 10.06
N HIS A 53 -1.49 5.17 11.12
CA HIS A 53 -0.51 6.28 11.20
C HIS A 53 -1.10 7.62 10.73
N MET A 54 -2.35 7.88 11.10
CA MET A 54 -3.00 9.15 10.83
C MET A 54 -2.56 10.21 11.82
N VAL A 55 -2.48 11.44 11.35
CA VAL A 55 -2.24 12.60 12.21
C VAL A 55 -3.58 13.01 12.84
N ASN A 56 -3.75 12.81 14.14
CA ASN A 56 -5.03 12.86 14.83
C ASN A 56 -5.72 14.24 14.84
N TYR A 57 -4.98 15.31 14.64
CA TYR A 57 -5.49 16.69 14.61
C TYR A 57 -5.70 17.22 13.18
N LEU A 58 -5.41 16.42 12.16
CA LEU A 58 -5.70 16.69 10.75
C LEU A 58 -6.98 15.95 10.34
N THR A 59 -7.77 16.58 9.49
CA THR A 59 -8.93 15.97 8.84
C THR A 59 -8.51 14.86 7.85
N ALA A 60 -9.47 14.08 7.34
CA ALA A 60 -9.19 13.05 6.37
C ALA A 60 -8.49 13.61 5.12
N VAL A 61 -8.98 14.72 4.56
CA VAL A 61 -8.38 15.36 3.38
C VAL A 61 -6.97 15.88 3.67
N GLU A 62 -6.73 16.50 4.82
CA GLU A 62 -5.40 16.95 5.22
C GLU A 62 -4.43 15.79 5.45
N ASN A 63 -4.91 14.65 5.99
CA ASN A 63 -4.11 13.43 6.11
C ASN A 63 -3.69 12.87 4.74
N VAL A 64 -4.55 12.96 3.73
CA VAL A 64 -4.18 12.58 2.35
C VAL A 64 -3.15 13.56 1.78
N MET A 65 -3.34 14.88 1.97
CA MET A 65 -2.43 15.92 1.51
C MET A 65 -1.02 15.83 2.10
N VAL A 66 -0.84 15.19 3.29
CA VAL A 66 0.50 15.00 3.89
C VAL A 66 1.47 14.35 2.91
N SER A 67 1.02 13.39 2.09
CA SER A 67 1.90 12.73 1.11
C SER A 67 2.32 13.66 -0.02
N GLN A 68 1.51 14.64 -0.37
CA GLN A 68 1.85 15.62 -1.43
C GLN A 68 2.96 16.57 -0.99
N TYR A 69 3.03 16.96 0.30
CA TYR A 69 4.07 17.88 0.79
C TYR A 69 5.50 17.40 0.51
N TYR A 70 5.70 16.09 0.39
CA TYR A 70 7.00 15.51 0.09
C TYR A 70 7.25 15.27 -1.39
N HIS A 71 6.21 15.35 -2.23
CA HIS A 71 6.26 15.05 -3.65
C HIS A 71 6.08 16.29 -4.53
N SER A 72 5.07 17.12 -4.22
CA SER A 72 4.64 18.26 -5.03
C SER A 72 4.05 19.35 -4.15
N MET A 73 3.41 20.35 -4.74
CA MET A 73 2.57 21.28 -3.98
C MET A 73 1.26 20.58 -3.61
N PRO A 74 0.80 20.68 -2.33
CA PRO A 74 -0.47 20.12 -1.91
C PRO A 74 -1.63 20.72 -2.70
N ASP A 75 -2.51 19.85 -3.20
CA ASP A 75 -3.74 20.21 -3.90
C ASP A 75 -4.93 19.53 -3.22
N GLU A 76 -5.82 20.34 -2.64
CA GLU A 76 -7.00 19.82 -1.95
C GLU A 76 -8.00 19.19 -2.92
N ALA A 77 -8.10 19.65 -4.16
CA ALA A 77 -9.01 19.08 -5.14
C ALA A 77 -8.60 17.64 -5.51
N GLU A 78 -7.31 17.40 -5.72
CA GLU A 78 -6.76 16.06 -5.94
C GLU A 78 -6.98 15.15 -4.72
N ALA A 79 -6.78 15.68 -3.50
CA ALA A 79 -7.01 14.92 -2.28
C ALA A 79 -8.49 14.55 -2.09
N LEU A 80 -9.42 15.44 -2.44
CA LEU A 80 -10.86 15.16 -2.45
C LEU A 80 -11.25 14.12 -3.51
N GLU A 81 -10.58 14.12 -4.66
CA GLU A 81 -10.75 13.09 -5.68
C GLU A 81 -10.25 11.73 -5.20
N ALA A 82 -9.06 11.68 -4.60
CA ALA A 82 -8.52 10.47 -4.00
C ALA A 82 -9.45 9.88 -2.91
N LEU A 83 -10.01 10.74 -2.04
CA LEU A 83 -11.03 10.32 -1.07
C LEU A 83 -12.32 9.85 -1.75
N GLY A 84 -12.71 10.46 -2.87
CA GLY A 84 -13.84 10.01 -3.69
C GLY A 84 -13.64 8.59 -4.23
N ARG A 85 -12.46 8.25 -4.69
CA ARG A 85 -12.10 6.90 -5.18
C ARG A 85 -12.28 5.80 -4.13
N VAL A 86 -12.08 6.14 -2.86
CA VAL A 86 -12.26 5.20 -1.73
C VAL A 86 -13.62 5.34 -1.03
N GLY A 87 -14.57 6.11 -1.62
CA GLY A 87 -15.93 6.29 -1.10
C GLY A 87 -16.02 7.18 0.13
N LEU A 88 -15.08 8.11 0.35
CA LEU A 88 -15.00 8.94 1.55
C LEU A 88 -15.05 10.46 1.28
N ARG A 89 -15.53 10.89 0.10
CA ARG A 89 -15.62 12.32 -0.24
C ARG A 89 -16.41 13.12 0.80
N GLU A 90 -17.54 12.56 1.27
CA GLU A 90 -18.41 13.19 2.26
C GLU A 90 -17.81 13.19 3.68
N ARG A 91 -16.76 12.39 3.89
CA ARG A 91 -16.01 12.30 5.15
C ARG A 91 -14.73 13.14 5.16
N ALA A 92 -14.44 13.88 4.09
CA ALA A 92 -13.18 14.61 3.90
C ALA A 92 -12.81 15.54 5.07
N ARG A 93 -13.79 16.16 5.71
CA ARG A 93 -13.60 17.11 6.83
C ARG A 93 -13.65 16.46 8.22
N HIS A 94 -13.81 15.14 8.31
CA HIS A 94 -13.84 14.43 9.58
C HIS A 94 -12.42 14.22 10.12
N LEU A 95 -12.28 14.33 11.44
CA LEU A 95 -11.05 13.94 12.14
C LEU A 95 -10.97 12.40 12.26
N PRO A 96 -9.76 11.81 12.42
CA PRO A 96 -9.61 10.37 12.59
C PRO A 96 -10.50 9.77 13.69
N SER A 97 -10.70 10.49 14.81
CA SER A 97 -11.57 10.07 15.90
C SER A 97 -13.07 9.99 15.55
N GLN A 98 -13.47 10.54 14.42
CA GLN A 98 -14.85 10.54 13.90
C GLN A 98 -15.06 9.50 12.80
N LEU A 99 -14.01 8.76 12.44
CA LEU A 99 -14.02 7.74 11.42
C LEU A 99 -13.93 6.34 12.04
N SER A 100 -14.68 5.40 11.46
CA SER A 100 -14.51 3.97 11.80
C SER A 100 -13.13 3.47 11.38
N GLY A 101 -12.70 2.30 11.91
CA GLY A 101 -11.43 1.69 11.53
C GLY A 101 -11.32 1.45 10.02
N GLY A 102 -12.38 0.94 9.40
CA GLY A 102 -12.43 0.74 7.94
C GLY A 102 -12.40 2.05 7.15
N GLU A 103 -13.04 3.14 7.65
CA GLU A 103 -12.92 4.46 7.04
C GLU A 103 -11.50 5.01 7.16
N GLN A 104 -10.85 4.86 8.33
CA GLN A 104 -9.46 5.26 8.53
C GLN A 104 -8.51 4.51 7.58
N GLN A 105 -8.70 3.20 7.39
CA GLN A 105 -7.91 2.41 6.46
C GLN A 105 -8.09 2.91 5.02
N ARG A 106 -9.32 3.19 4.61
CA ARG A 106 -9.57 3.75 3.26
C ARG A 106 -8.94 5.16 3.09
N VAL A 107 -8.87 5.98 4.13
CA VAL A 107 -8.07 7.24 4.08
C VAL A 107 -6.60 6.93 3.86
N CYS A 108 -6.05 5.88 4.51
CA CYS A 108 -4.65 5.46 4.28
C CYS A 108 -4.42 4.97 2.85
N VAL A 109 -5.40 4.27 2.25
CA VAL A 109 -5.35 3.91 0.83
C VAL A 109 -5.36 5.15 -0.06
N ALA A 110 -6.26 6.12 0.18
CA ALA A 110 -6.30 7.39 -0.57
C ALA A 110 -4.97 8.16 -0.45
N ARG A 111 -4.38 8.18 0.75
CA ARG A 111 -3.06 8.77 1.02
C ARG A 111 -1.93 8.09 0.23
N ALA A 112 -2.01 6.77 0.04
CA ALA A 112 -1.03 6.04 -0.77
C ALA A 112 -1.20 6.32 -2.26
N LEU A 113 -2.42 6.58 -2.73
CA LEU A 113 -2.76 6.79 -4.14
C LEU A 113 -2.50 8.20 -4.66
N ILE A 114 -2.47 9.22 -3.78
CA ILE A 114 -2.51 10.64 -4.19
C ILE A 114 -1.37 11.06 -5.13
N ASN A 115 -0.21 10.42 -5.01
CA ASN A 115 0.96 10.71 -5.85
C ASN A 115 1.07 9.78 -7.06
N HIS A 116 -0.01 9.08 -7.44
CA HIS A 116 -0.07 8.16 -8.58
C HIS A 116 1.08 7.14 -8.62
N PRO A 117 1.28 6.35 -7.56
CA PRO A 117 2.39 5.42 -7.47
C PRO A 117 2.26 4.30 -8.52
N GLU A 118 3.42 3.81 -9.00
CA GLU A 118 3.48 2.62 -9.87
C GLU A 118 3.28 1.32 -9.08
N LEU A 119 3.58 1.35 -7.78
CA LEU A 119 3.53 0.22 -6.87
C LEU A 119 2.91 0.61 -5.54
N ILE A 120 2.00 -0.19 -5.03
CA ILE A 120 1.48 -0.11 -3.67
C ILE A 120 2.01 -1.29 -2.87
N LEU A 121 2.61 -0.99 -1.71
CA LEU A 121 3.00 -1.96 -0.70
C LEU A 121 2.04 -1.87 0.47
N ALA A 122 1.34 -2.94 0.76
CA ALA A 122 0.42 -3.03 1.87
C ALA A 122 0.90 -4.09 2.87
N ASP A 123 1.14 -3.67 4.11
CA ASP A 123 1.56 -4.54 5.22
C ASP A 123 0.39 -4.74 6.17
N GLU A 124 -0.17 -5.97 6.19
CA GLU A 124 -1.37 -6.37 6.94
C GLU A 124 -2.52 -5.35 6.83
N PRO A 125 -2.94 -4.99 5.61
CA PRO A 125 -3.85 -3.84 5.39
C PRO A 125 -5.26 -4.04 5.96
N THR A 126 -5.65 -5.27 6.27
CA THR A 126 -6.98 -5.63 6.79
C THR A 126 -6.94 -6.15 8.22
N GLY A 127 -5.75 -6.36 8.80
CA GLY A 127 -5.57 -7.05 10.07
C GLY A 127 -6.25 -6.41 11.31
N ASN A 128 -6.77 -5.18 11.19
CA ASN A 128 -7.52 -4.49 12.25
C ASN A 128 -8.99 -4.22 11.86
N LEU A 129 -9.49 -4.85 10.80
CA LEU A 129 -10.83 -4.63 10.28
C LEU A 129 -11.75 -5.80 10.59
N ASP A 130 -13.05 -5.52 10.63
CA ASP A 130 -14.06 -6.56 10.55
C ASP A 130 -14.22 -7.06 9.11
N GLU A 131 -14.81 -8.21 8.93
CA GLU A 131 -15.00 -8.89 7.63
C GLU A 131 -15.66 -7.97 6.57
N ALA A 132 -16.64 -7.16 6.96
CA ALA A 132 -17.33 -6.26 6.03
C ALA A 132 -16.39 -5.16 5.50
N ASN A 133 -15.57 -4.55 6.38
CA ASN A 133 -14.60 -3.53 5.98
C ASN A 133 -13.39 -4.14 5.26
N GLU A 134 -12.98 -5.35 5.61
CA GLU A 134 -11.95 -6.11 4.90
C GLU A 134 -12.34 -6.30 3.44
N ASN A 135 -13.55 -6.84 3.18
CA ASN A 135 -14.05 -7.05 1.83
C ASN A 135 -14.06 -5.75 1.00
N ILE A 136 -14.45 -4.61 1.61
CA ILE A 136 -14.43 -3.31 0.93
C ILE A 136 -12.99 -2.93 0.52
N VAL A 137 -11.99 -3.16 1.38
CA VAL A 137 -10.58 -2.87 1.07
C VAL A 137 -10.04 -3.80 0.01
N LEU A 138 -10.37 -5.10 0.06
CA LEU A 138 -9.96 -6.07 -0.97
C LEU A 138 -10.58 -5.76 -2.34
N ASP A 139 -11.86 -5.36 -2.39
CA ASP A 139 -12.50 -4.94 -3.63
C ASP A 139 -11.86 -3.69 -4.21
N LEU A 140 -11.47 -2.73 -3.36
CA LEU A 140 -10.72 -1.56 -3.77
C LEU A 140 -9.35 -1.96 -4.36
N PHE A 141 -8.64 -2.92 -3.77
CA PHE A 141 -7.38 -3.42 -4.31
C PHE A 141 -7.56 -4.11 -5.66
N ARG A 142 -8.61 -4.92 -5.82
CA ARG A 142 -8.96 -5.53 -7.12
C ARG A 142 -9.25 -4.48 -8.19
N GLN A 143 -9.96 -3.41 -7.81
CA GLN A 143 -10.22 -2.29 -8.72
C GLN A 143 -8.92 -1.60 -9.14
N LEU A 144 -8.04 -1.26 -8.20
CA LEU A 144 -6.75 -0.62 -8.47
C LEU A 144 -5.86 -1.49 -9.37
N HIS A 145 -5.87 -2.81 -9.16
CA HIS A 145 -5.15 -3.74 -10.02
C HIS A 145 -5.68 -3.71 -11.45
N ARG A 146 -7.00 -3.76 -11.64
CA ARG A 146 -7.62 -3.63 -12.98
C ARG A 146 -7.32 -2.30 -13.67
N GLU A 147 -7.10 -1.24 -12.92
CA GLU A 147 -6.66 0.07 -13.41
C GLU A 147 -5.16 0.11 -13.76
N GLY A 148 -4.41 -1.00 -13.54
CA GLY A 148 -3.00 -1.15 -13.90
C GLY A 148 -2.01 -0.85 -12.76
N THR A 149 -2.49 -0.61 -11.53
CA THR A 149 -1.60 -0.42 -10.38
C THR A 149 -1.05 -1.78 -9.93
N THR A 150 0.26 -1.89 -9.75
CA THR A 150 0.86 -3.07 -9.14
C THR A 150 0.65 -3.03 -7.62
N LEU A 151 0.15 -4.14 -7.04
CA LEU A 151 -0.03 -4.27 -5.60
C LEU A 151 0.79 -5.44 -5.06
N ILE A 152 1.43 -5.22 -3.93
CA ILE A 152 2.03 -6.27 -3.13
C ILE A 152 1.46 -6.16 -1.73
N VAL A 153 0.77 -7.21 -1.32
CA VAL A 153 0.15 -7.32 -0.01
C VAL A 153 0.95 -8.35 0.81
N VAL A 154 1.39 -7.93 1.97
CA VAL A 154 1.99 -8.84 2.96
C VAL A 154 0.92 -9.15 3.98
N THR A 155 0.64 -10.43 4.18
CA THR A 155 -0.36 -10.89 5.12
C THR A 155 -0.04 -12.28 5.64
N HIS A 156 -0.54 -12.60 6.81
CA HIS A 156 -0.59 -13.96 7.35
C HIS A 156 -1.99 -14.58 7.20
N ASP A 157 -2.95 -13.84 6.65
CA ASP A 157 -4.31 -14.30 6.42
C ASP A 157 -4.41 -15.03 5.07
N PRO A 158 -4.82 -16.32 5.07
CA PRO A 158 -4.97 -17.10 3.85
C PRO A 158 -6.04 -16.51 2.90
N GLU A 159 -7.15 -15.98 3.43
CA GLU A 159 -8.25 -15.43 2.60
C GLU A 159 -7.80 -14.20 1.82
N VAL A 160 -7.03 -13.33 2.48
CA VAL A 160 -6.40 -12.16 1.84
C VAL A 160 -5.37 -12.60 0.79
N ALA A 161 -4.59 -13.65 1.09
CA ALA A 161 -3.58 -14.18 0.15
C ALA A 161 -4.22 -14.80 -1.09
N GLU A 162 -5.36 -15.50 -0.95
CA GLU A 162 -6.13 -16.08 -2.05
C GLU A 162 -6.80 -15.01 -2.94
N ALA A 163 -7.04 -13.82 -2.41
CA ALA A 163 -7.58 -12.70 -3.17
C ALA A 163 -6.58 -12.07 -4.16
N ALA A 164 -5.31 -12.46 -4.15
CA ALA A 164 -4.28 -12.00 -5.07
C ALA A 164 -4.14 -12.94 -6.28
N GLN A 165 -3.65 -12.40 -7.41
CA GLN A 165 -3.35 -13.19 -8.61
C GLN A 165 -2.27 -14.26 -8.33
N ARG A 166 -1.33 -13.96 -7.44
CA ARG A 166 -0.20 -14.81 -7.11
C ARG A 166 0.17 -14.67 -5.63
N THR A 167 0.39 -15.80 -4.98
CA THR A 167 0.83 -15.86 -3.58
C THR A 167 2.23 -16.43 -3.49
N ILE A 168 3.11 -15.73 -2.79
CA ILE A 168 4.48 -16.17 -2.50
C ILE A 168 4.58 -16.47 -1.01
N VAL A 169 4.79 -17.74 -0.69
CA VAL A 169 4.94 -18.19 0.69
C VAL A 169 6.40 -18.10 1.11
N LEU A 170 6.64 -17.38 2.21
CA LEU A 170 7.96 -17.21 2.80
C LEU A 170 8.10 -18.05 4.06
N GLU A 171 9.17 -18.85 4.15
CA GLU A 171 9.55 -19.58 5.36
C GLU A 171 11.01 -19.27 5.69
N HIS A 172 11.27 -18.88 6.95
CA HIS A 172 12.63 -18.52 7.40
C HIS A 172 13.35 -17.49 6.50
N GLY A 173 12.61 -16.51 5.95
CA GLY A 173 13.16 -15.48 5.07
C GLY A 173 13.53 -15.97 3.65
N ARG A 174 13.03 -17.14 3.23
CA ARG A 174 13.23 -17.70 1.89
C ARG A 174 11.90 -18.01 1.24
N VAL A 175 11.85 -17.94 -0.08
CA VAL A 175 10.70 -18.39 -0.86
C VAL A 175 10.60 -19.92 -0.71
N ALA A 176 9.52 -20.39 -0.09
CA ALA A 176 9.23 -21.80 0.08
C ALA A 176 8.41 -22.34 -1.10
N ARG A 177 7.41 -21.59 -1.54
CA ARG A 177 6.55 -21.94 -2.68
C ARG A 177 5.91 -20.71 -3.30
N GLU A 178 5.47 -20.86 -4.55
CA GLU A 178 4.68 -19.91 -5.31
C GLU A 178 3.38 -20.58 -5.74
N ILE A 179 2.26 -19.86 -5.60
CA ILE A 179 0.91 -20.34 -5.95
C ILE A 179 0.32 -19.30 -6.91
N VAL A 180 -0.16 -19.76 -8.06
CA VAL A 180 -0.99 -18.95 -8.96
C VAL A 180 -2.45 -19.24 -8.60
N ASN A 181 -3.19 -18.21 -8.22
CA ASN A 181 -4.57 -18.36 -7.77
C ASN A 181 -5.51 -18.34 -8.97
N GLU A 182 -6.05 -19.51 -9.32
CA GLU A 182 -6.97 -19.69 -10.46
C GLU A 182 -8.31 -18.96 -10.27
N SER A 183 -8.66 -18.62 -9.03
CA SER A 183 -9.87 -17.86 -8.68
C SER A 183 -9.77 -16.36 -9.00
N PHE A 184 -8.57 -15.85 -9.32
CA PHE A 184 -8.37 -14.48 -9.78
C PHE A 184 -8.69 -14.42 -11.27
N VAL A 185 -10.00 -14.44 -11.59
CA VAL A 185 -10.49 -14.26 -12.95
C VAL A 185 -10.84 -12.77 -13.14
N ASP A 186 -10.35 -12.18 -14.23
CA ASP A 186 -10.62 -10.80 -14.67
C ASP A 186 -12.12 -10.48 -14.81
#